data_71647a54cf227bd2a2b3676049d8de9a
#
_entry.id   71647a54cf227bd2a2b3676049d8de9a
#
_cell.length_a   1.000
_cell.length_b   1.000
_cell.length_c   1.000
_cell.angle_alpha   90.00
_cell.angle_beta   90.00
_cell.angle_gamma   90.00
#
_symmetry.space_group_name_H-M   'P 1'
#
loop_
_entity.id
_entity.type
_entity.pdbx_description
1 polymer ?
#
loop_
_entity_poly.entity_id
_entity_poly.type
_entity_poly.pdbx_seq_one_letter_code
_entity_poly.pdbx_strand_id
1 'polypeptide(L)'
;MQVDARELIKKCNKCQRFRNIQCLLVERLTTISSPWPFAQWGIDIVGLLPQGKGQVKFLLVAINYFTKWVEVESLVTIIEAKIQNFIWKNIICKFGISWTIISDNRRQFDSQSFRDFCSSLGIKNQFLSSGHPQVNGQMEVTNRTLLKIIKAKLDYAKGAWSE
;
A
#
# COMPACT_ATOMS: atom_id res chain seq x y z
N MET A 1 21.26 -35.68 -4.68
CA MET A 1 20.95 -34.41 -5.39
C MET A 1 20.08 -33.46 -4.60
N GLN A 2 18.90 -33.82 -4.09
CA GLN A 2 18.06 -32.86 -3.31
C GLN A 2 18.65 -32.50 -1.93
N VAL A 3 19.33 -33.42 -1.27
CA VAL A 3 19.98 -33.21 0.05
C VAL A 3 21.15 -32.25 -0.09
N ASP A 4 21.99 -32.47 -1.11
CA ASP A 4 23.19 -31.65 -1.37
C ASP A 4 22.82 -30.19 -1.74
N ALA A 5 21.74 -29.99 -2.52
CA ALA A 5 21.23 -28.67 -2.87
C ALA A 5 20.74 -27.90 -1.63
N ARG A 6 20.07 -28.59 -0.68
CA ARG A 6 19.62 -27.98 0.59
C ARG A 6 20.79 -27.57 1.48
N GLU A 7 21.83 -28.38 1.56
CA GLU A 7 23.03 -28.06 2.33
C GLU A 7 23.82 -26.92 1.72
N LEU A 8 23.94 -26.87 0.39
CA LEU A 8 24.57 -25.76 -0.32
C LEU A 8 23.84 -24.43 -0.07
N ILE A 9 22.51 -24.43 -0.14
CA ILE A 9 21.69 -23.24 0.13
C ILE A 9 21.89 -22.76 1.57
N LYS A 10 21.97 -23.66 2.56
CA LYS A 10 22.20 -23.30 3.97
C LYS A 10 23.57 -22.65 4.21
N LYS A 11 24.58 -22.99 3.43
CA LYS A 11 25.95 -22.47 3.57
C LYS A 11 26.23 -21.24 2.68
N CYS A 12 25.37 -20.95 1.71
CA CYS A 12 25.59 -19.87 0.76
C CYS A 12 25.10 -18.51 1.34
N ASN A 13 26.04 -17.60 1.64
CA ASN A 13 25.74 -16.25 2.14
C ASN A 13 24.80 -15.45 1.22
N LYS A 14 24.91 -15.59 -0.10
CA LYS A 14 24.01 -14.92 -1.05
C LYS A 14 22.60 -15.49 -0.96
N CYS A 15 22.45 -16.82 -0.92
CA CYS A 15 21.15 -17.45 -0.75
C CYS A 15 20.50 -17.08 0.59
N GLN A 16 21.27 -16.96 1.66
CA GLN A 16 20.76 -16.58 2.98
C GLN A 16 20.33 -15.11 3.02
N ARG A 17 21.09 -14.19 2.41
CA ARG A 17 20.73 -12.77 2.35
C ARG A 17 19.50 -12.46 1.47
N PHE A 18 19.31 -13.21 0.38
CA PHE A 18 18.23 -12.96 -0.58
C PHE A 18 17.09 -13.96 -0.48
N ARG A 19 17.13 -14.86 0.49
CA ARG A 19 16.03 -15.77 0.76
C ARG A 19 14.84 -14.98 1.29
N ASN A 20 13.71 -15.02 0.58
CA ASN A 20 12.43 -14.63 1.12
C ASN A 20 12.04 -15.64 2.22
N ILE A 21 12.53 -15.42 3.43
CA ILE A 21 12.08 -16.18 4.60
C ILE A 21 10.73 -15.58 4.96
N GLN A 22 9.68 -16.20 4.52
CA GLN A 22 8.38 -16.01 5.13
C GLN A 22 8.43 -16.72 6.49
N CYS A 23 8.86 -16.02 7.53
CA CYS A 23 8.61 -16.45 8.90
C CYS A 23 7.11 -16.29 9.17
N LEU A 24 6.33 -17.20 8.67
CA LEU A 24 4.93 -17.32 9.02
C LEU A 24 4.88 -18.08 10.36
N LEU A 25 4.78 -17.35 11.45
CA LEU A 25 4.05 -17.85 12.59
C LEU A 25 2.63 -18.10 12.09
N VAL A 26 2.15 -19.33 12.28
CA VAL A 26 0.79 -19.74 11.90
C VAL A 26 -0.18 -19.11 12.90
N GLU A 27 -0.37 -17.79 12.81
CA GLU A 27 -1.52 -17.13 13.42
C GLU A 27 -2.72 -17.28 12.46
N ARG A 28 -3.88 -17.55 13.04
CA ARG A 28 -5.14 -17.64 12.27
C ARG A 28 -5.35 -16.35 11.48
N LEU A 29 -5.30 -16.50 10.18
CA LEU A 29 -5.54 -15.45 9.19
C LEU A 29 -6.94 -14.87 9.36
N THR A 30 -7.07 -13.75 10.02
CA THR A 30 -8.30 -12.95 9.95
C THR A 30 -8.32 -12.23 8.61
N THR A 31 -9.00 -12.83 7.65
CA THR A 31 -9.29 -12.17 6.37
C THR A 31 -10.16 -10.95 6.66
N ILE A 32 -9.72 -9.75 6.27
CA ILE A 32 -10.63 -8.61 6.21
C ILE A 32 -11.64 -8.91 5.10
N SER A 33 -12.85 -9.28 5.49
CA SER A 33 -13.98 -9.34 4.57
C SER A 33 -14.68 -7.98 4.61
N SER A 34 -14.63 -7.26 3.51
CA SER A 34 -15.47 -6.08 3.34
C SER A 34 -16.91 -6.52 3.13
N PRO A 35 -17.90 -5.98 3.86
CA PRO A 35 -19.28 -6.45 3.80
C PRO A 35 -19.97 -6.18 2.45
N TRP A 36 -19.58 -5.11 1.74
CA TRP A 36 -20.09 -4.74 0.41
C TRP A 36 -19.05 -3.96 -0.40
N PRO A 37 -19.26 -3.79 -1.72
CA PRO A 37 -18.37 -3.01 -2.56
C PRO A 37 -18.17 -1.59 -2.02
N PHE A 38 -16.94 -1.10 -2.09
CA PHE A 38 -16.50 0.25 -1.71
C PHE A 38 -16.66 0.62 -0.23
N ALA A 39 -17.11 -0.29 0.64
CA ALA A 39 -17.25 -0.03 2.07
C ALA A 39 -15.92 0.18 2.78
N GLN A 40 -14.87 -0.54 2.37
CA GLN A 40 -13.57 -0.53 3.03
C GLN A 40 -12.44 -0.29 2.03
N TRP A 41 -11.60 0.69 2.35
CA TRP A 41 -10.43 1.04 1.56
C TRP A 41 -9.16 0.95 2.39
N GLY A 42 -8.14 0.29 1.84
CA GLY A 42 -6.78 0.38 2.34
C GLY A 42 -6.05 1.52 1.66
N ILE A 43 -5.32 2.34 2.41
CA ILE A 43 -4.52 3.44 1.86
C ILE A 43 -3.08 3.28 2.32
N ASP A 44 -2.15 3.44 1.38
CA ASP A 44 -0.71 3.38 1.65
C ASP A 44 0.06 4.38 0.77
N ILE A 45 1.26 4.73 1.25
CA ILE A 45 2.19 5.61 0.55
C ILE A 45 3.40 4.81 0.11
N VAL A 46 3.57 4.67 -1.18
CA VAL A 46 4.72 4.01 -1.81
C VAL A 46 5.77 5.06 -2.19
N GLY A 47 7.00 4.87 -1.78
CA GLY A 47 8.13 5.74 -2.12
C GLY A 47 9.27 5.56 -1.10
N LEU A 48 10.44 6.06 -1.29
CA LEU A 48 10.95 7.11 -2.19
C LEU A 48 11.23 6.49 -3.57
N LEU A 49 10.54 6.94 -4.61
CA LEU A 49 10.79 6.51 -5.99
C LEU A 49 11.83 7.43 -6.65
N PRO A 50 12.50 6.98 -7.73
CA PRO A 50 13.31 7.86 -8.55
C PRO A 50 12.48 9.07 -8.99
N GLN A 51 13.11 10.24 -9.07
CA GLN A 51 12.41 11.47 -9.40
C GLN A 51 11.84 11.41 -10.83
N GLY A 52 10.52 11.51 -10.92
CA GLY A 52 9.80 11.56 -12.18
C GLY A 52 9.57 12.99 -12.69
N LYS A 53 8.90 13.11 -13.82
CA LYS A 53 8.49 14.40 -14.40
C LYS A 53 7.63 15.18 -13.38
N GLY A 54 7.88 16.47 -13.23
CA GLY A 54 7.21 17.27 -12.20
C GLY A 54 7.69 17.03 -10.77
N GLN A 55 8.88 16.44 -10.59
CA GLN A 55 9.51 16.18 -9.28
C GLN A 55 8.74 15.19 -8.38
N VAL A 56 7.84 14.41 -8.93
CA VAL A 56 7.11 13.40 -8.16
C VAL A 56 8.03 12.28 -7.68
N LYS A 57 7.85 11.86 -6.43
CA LYS A 57 8.71 10.86 -5.74
C LYS A 57 7.90 9.81 -4.99
N PHE A 58 6.61 10.04 -4.80
CA PHE A 58 5.74 9.19 -4.01
C PHE A 58 4.49 8.83 -4.79
N LEU A 59 3.90 7.69 -4.46
CA LEU A 59 2.57 7.31 -4.91
C LEU A 59 1.68 7.14 -3.69
N LEU A 60 0.52 7.75 -3.72
CA LEU A 60 -0.56 7.46 -2.80
C LEU A 60 -1.46 6.43 -3.48
N VAL A 61 -1.65 5.30 -2.84
CA VAL A 61 -2.37 4.14 -3.37
C VAL A 61 -3.55 3.85 -2.46
N ALA A 62 -4.73 3.71 -3.04
CA ALA A 62 -5.90 3.21 -2.35
C ALA A 62 -6.40 1.95 -3.03
N ILE A 63 -6.72 0.92 -2.24
CA ILE A 63 -7.29 -0.33 -2.74
C ILE A 63 -8.60 -0.63 -2.02
N ASN A 64 -9.62 -0.95 -2.78
CA ASN A 64 -10.88 -1.45 -2.22
C ASN A 64 -10.75 -2.93 -1.89
N TYR A 65 -11.04 -3.32 -0.65
CA TYR A 65 -10.86 -4.71 -0.20
C TYR A 65 -11.85 -5.69 -0.81
N PHE A 66 -13.02 -5.25 -1.24
CA PHE A 66 -14.02 -6.10 -1.87
C PHE A 66 -13.75 -6.27 -3.38
N THR A 67 -13.75 -5.15 -4.11
CA THR A 67 -13.69 -5.16 -5.58
C THR A 67 -12.28 -5.33 -6.13
N LYS A 68 -11.23 -5.12 -5.31
CA LYS A 68 -9.82 -5.04 -5.69
C LYS A 68 -9.50 -3.83 -6.60
N TRP A 69 -10.43 -2.89 -6.70
CA TRP A 69 -10.22 -1.65 -7.43
C TRP A 69 -9.10 -0.83 -6.80
N VAL A 70 -8.28 -0.23 -7.63
CA VAL A 70 -7.11 0.55 -7.19
C VAL A 70 -7.20 1.97 -7.74
N GLU A 71 -7.05 2.96 -6.87
CA GLU A 71 -6.83 4.35 -7.21
C GLU A 71 -5.40 4.74 -6.84
N VAL A 72 -4.75 5.51 -7.72
CA VAL A 72 -3.35 5.93 -7.52
C VAL A 72 -3.18 7.40 -7.89
N GLU A 73 -2.44 8.14 -7.08
CA GLU A 73 -2.04 9.51 -7.37
C GLU A 73 -0.55 9.71 -7.09
N SER A 74 0.15 10.36 -8.01
CA SER A 74 1.57 10.68 -7.84
C SER A 74 1.74 11.97 -7.04
N LEU A 75 2.65 11.97 -6.06
CA LEU A 75 2.88 13.10 -5.17
C LEU A 75 4.35 13.55 -5.19
N VAL A 76 4.55 14.85 -5.15
CA VAL A 76 5.87 15.47 -4.93
C VAL A 76 6.25 15.40 -3.47
N THR A 77 5.30 15.69 -2.60
CA THR A 77 5.46 15.72 -1.13
C THR A 77 4.28 15.05 -0.47
N ILE A 78 4.54 14.40 0.66
CA ILE A 78 3.51 13.77 1.48
C ILE A 78 3.00 14.80 2.49
N ILE A 79 1.85 15.42 2.19
CA ILE A 79 1.18 16.40 3.03
C ILE A 79 -0.25 15.94 3.30
N GLU A 80 -0.73 16.11 4.51
CA GLU A 80 -2.08 15.70 4.94
C GLU A 80 -3.19 16.22 4.02
N ALA A 81 -3.14 17.51 3.66
CA ALA A 81 -4.12 18.11 2.76
C ALA A 81 -4.18 17.40 1.38
N LYS A 82 -3.04 16.89 0.90
CA LYS A 82 -2.98 16.10 -0.34
C LYS A 82 -3.66 14.74 -0.19
N ILE A 83 -3.48 14.10 0.96
CA ILE A 83 -4.12 12.82 1.27
C ILE A 83 -5.63 13.00 1.40
N GLN A 84 -6.08 14.01 2.12
CA GLN A 84 -7.52 14.33 2.25
C GLN A 84 -8.14 14.64 0.88
N ASN A 85 -7.48 15.44 0.04
CA ASN A 85 -7.94 15.76 -1.31
C ASN A 85 -8.00 14.52 -2.21
N PHE A 86 -7.02 13.62 -2.10
CA PHE A 86 -7.04 12.36 -2.82
C PHE A 86 -8.24 11.49 -2.42
N ILE A 87 -8.48 11.33 -1.12
CA ILE A 87 -9.62 10.55 -0.61
C ILE A 87 -10.93 11.18 -1.10
N TRP A 88 -11.04 12.50 -1.01
CA TRP A 88 -12.23 13.22 -1.48
C TRP A 88 -12.48 12.97 -2.96
N LYS A 89 -11.49 13.26 -3.82
CA LYS A 89 -11.63 13.18 -5.28
C LYS A 89 -11.74 11.76 -5.80
N ASN A 90 -10.86 10.87 -5.32
CA ASN A 90 -10.68 9.56 -5.94
C ASN A 90 -11.52 8.46 -5.26
N ILE A 91 -11.96 8.67 -4.03
CA ILE A 91 -12.79 7.71 -3.31
C ILE A 91 -14.21 8.27 -3.16
N ILE A 92 -14.39 9.37 -2.44
CA ILE A 92 -15.71 9.84 -2.04
C ILE A 92 -16.52 10.33 -3.23
N CYS A 93 -15.94 11.16 -4.11
CA CYS A 93 -16.65 11.68 -5.29
C CYS A 93 -16.96 10.59 -6.33
N LYS A 94 -16.18 9.52 -6.38
CA LYS A 94 -16.38 8.44 -7.38
C LYS A 94 -17.26 7.30 -6.87
N PHE A 95 -17.13 6.93 -5.60
CA PHE A 95 -17.71 5.70 -5.05
C PHE A 95 -18.61 5.94 -3.84
N GLY A 96 -18.73 7.17 -3.36
CA GLY A 96 -19.48 7.52 -2.17
C GLY A 96 -18.64 7.43 -0.88
N ILE A 97 -19.30 7.75 0.24
CA ILE A 97 -18.66 7.72 1.55
C ILE A 97 -18.42 6.27 1.97
N SER A 98 -17.15 5.95 2.21
CA SER A 98 -16.75 4.62 2.72
C SER A 98 -17.03 4.50 4.22
N TRP A 99 -17.29 3.27 4.66
CA TRP A 99 -17.48 3.01 6.09
C TRP A 99 -16.14 3.04 6.84
N THR A 100 -15.09 2.48 6.25
CA THR A 100 -13.78 2.37 6.91
C THR A 100 -12.64 2.69 5.95
N ILE A 101 -11.69 3.47 6.43
CA ILE A 101 -10.38 3.65 5.83
C ILE A 101 -9.35 2.97 6.73
N ILE A 102 -8.51 2.13 6.13
CA ILE A 102 -7.45 1.37 6.80
C ILE A 102 -6.11 1.88 6.28
N SER A 103 -5.24 2.34 7.16
CA SER A 103 -3.92 2.85 6.80
C SER A 103 -2.83 2.28 7.72
N ASP A 104 -1.58 2.49 7.36
CA ASP A 104 -0.49 2.28 8.30
C ASP A 104 -0.46 3.38 9.37
N ASN A 105 0.36 3.15 10.41
CA ASN A 105 0.46 4.07 11.55
C ASN A 105 1.44 5.24 11.28
N ARG A 106 1.52 5.75 10.04
CA ARG A 106 2.33 6.92 9.71
C ARG A 106 1.67 8.19 10.23
N ARG A 107 2.49 9.16 10.62
CA ARG A 107 2.04 10.45 11.18
C ARG A 107 0.98 11.15 10.33
N GLN A 108 1.04 11.01 9.01
CA GLN A 108 0.12 11.66 8.08
C GLN A 108 -1.31 11.12 8.17
N PHE A 109 -1.48 9.84 8.54
CA PHE A 109 -2.78 9.21 8.74
C PHE A 109 -3.25 9.27 10.20
N ASP A 110 -2.34 9.55 11.13
CA ASP A 110 -2.61 9.66 12.57
C ASP A 110 -2.70 11.11 13.06
N SER A 111 -2.68 12.09 12.18
CA SER A 111 -2.82 13.49 12.54
C SER A 111 -4.23 13.83 12.99
N GLN A 112 -4.36 14.85 13.86
CA GLN A 112 -5.66 15.33 14.30
C GLN A 112 -6.51 15.80 13.14
N SER A 113 -5.92 16.52 12.19
CA SER A 113 -6.61 17.01 10.98
C SER A 113 -7.20 15.86 10.14
N PHE A 114 -6.46 14.74 10.00
CA PHE A 114 -6.96 13.57 9.27
C PHE A 114 -8.08 12.85 10.02
N ARG A 115 -7.97 12.74 11.34
CA ARG A 115 -9.02 12.17 12.20
C ARG A 115 -10.31 13.00 12.14
N ASP A 116 -10.19 14.33 12.20
CA ASP A 116 -11.33 15.25 12.11
C ASP A 116 -12.00 15.16 10.72
N PHE A 117 -11.20 15.06 9.65
CA PHE A 117 -11.70 14.83 8.31
C PHE A 117 -12.51 13.52 8.20
N CYS A 118 -11.98 12.41 8.69
CA CYS A 118 -12.69 11.13 8.70
C CYS A 118 -13.96 11.21 9.56
N SER A 119 -13.87 11.80 10.75
CA SER A 119 -14.98 11.93 11.70
C SER A 119 -16.12 12.79 11.13
N SER A 120 -15.80 13.89 10.46
CA SER A 120 -16.80 14.78 9.83
C SER A 120 -17.63 14.08 8.75
N LEU A 121 -17.08 13.04 8.14
CA LEU A 121 -17.71 12.21 7.11
C LEU A 121 -18.31 10.92 7.65
N GLY A 122 -18.20 10.66 8.95
CA GLY A 122 -18.62 9.40 9.56
C GLY A 122 -17.77 8.20 9.15
N ILE A 123 -16.56 8.42 8.66
CA ILE A 123 -15.63 7.37 8.23
C ILE A 123 -14.82 6.88 9.43
N LYS A 124 -14.83 5.56 9.67
CA LYS A 124 -14.00 4.94 10.69
C LYS A 124 -12.55 4.85 10.21
N ASN A 125 -11.63 5.55 10.86
CA ASN A 125 -10.20 5.41 10.61
C ASN A 125 -9.63 4.25 11.45
N GLN A 126 -8.99 3.28 10.80
CA GLN A 126 -8.35 2.14 11.44
C GLN A 126 -6.88 2.06 11.05
N PHE A 127 -6.02 1.82 12.04
CA PHE A 127 -4.60 1.59 11.81
C PHE A 127 -4.30 0.10 11.78
N LEU A 128 -3.47 -0.30 10.82
CA LEU A 128 -2.90 -1.63 10.80
C LEU A 128 -1.88 -1.75 11.94
N SER A 129 -2.18 -2.61 12.89
CA SER A 129 -1.16 -3.01 13.87
C SER A 129 -0.05 -3.78 13.15
N SER A 130 1.19 -3.51 13.53
CA SER A 130 2.37 -4.26 13.06
C SER A 130 2.30 -5.78 13.36
N GLY A 131 1.36 -6.19 14.21
CA GLY A 131 1.10 -7.59 14.55
C GLY A 131 0.15 -8.34 13.59
N HIS A 132 -0.46 -7.67 12.60
CA HIS A 132 -1.36 -8.30 11.65
C HIS A 132 -0.89 -8.14 10.19
N PRO A 133 0.21 -8.78 9.79
CA PRO A 133 0.79 -8.64 8.45
C PRO A 133 -0.14 -9.07 7.32
N GLN A 134 -1.19 -9.82 7.61
CA GLN A 134 -2.08 -10.40 6.62
C GLN A 134 -3.14 -9.44 6.10
N VAL A 135 -3.55 -8.49 6.91
CA VAL A 135 -4.40 -7.36 6.46
C VAL A 135 -3.65 -6.53 5.43
N ASN A 136 -2.34 -6.45 5.59
CA ASN A 136 -1.42 -5.73 4.71
C ASN A 136 -1.08 -6.52 3.43
N GLY A 137 -1.29 -7.84 3.40
CA GLY A 137 -0.87 -8.69 2.29
C GLY A 137 -1.44 -8.24 0.94
N GLN A 138 -2.69 -7.77 0.90
CA GLN A 138 -3.30 -7.29 -0.33
C GLN A 138 -2.69 -5.95 -0.78
N MET A 139 -2.44 -5.02 0.15
CA MET A 139 -1.74 -3.77 -0.14
C MET A 139 -0.30 -4.04 -0.59
N GLU A 140 0.42 -4.94 0.08
CA GLU A 140 1.78 -5.31 -0.32
C GLU A 140 1.84 -5.90 -1.73
N VAL A 141 0.94 -6.81 -2.08
CA VAL A 141 0.88 -7.40 -3.43
C VAL A 141 0.59 -6.32 -4.47
N THR A 142 -0.35 -5.42 -4.20
CA THR A 142 -0.68 -4.29 -5.08
C THR A 142 0.51 -3.35 -5.23
N ASN A 143 1.14 -2.96 -4.13
CA ASN A 143 2.31 -2.08 -4.14
C ASN A 143 3.50 -2.72 -4.87
N ARG A 144 3.77 -4.03 -4.69
CA ARG A 144 4.79 -4.76 -5.44
C ARG A 144 4.49 -4.79 -6.94
N THR A 145 3.23 -4.97 -7.31
CA THR A 145 2.81 -4.97 -8.72
C THR A 145 2.97 -3.59 -9.35
N LEU A 146 2.54 -2.53 -8.67
CA LEU A 146 2.73 -1.15 -9.08
C LEU A 146 4.23 -0.81 -9.24
N LEU A 147 5.05 -1.19 -8.26
CA LEU A 147 6.51 -1.00 -8.34
C LEU A 147 7.15 -1.73 -9.51
N LYS A 148 6.70 -2.94 -9.84
CA LYS A 148 7.17 -3.67 -11.03
C LYS A 148 6.80 -2.95 -12.33
N ILE A 149 5.56 -2.47 -12.45
CA ILE A 149 5.09 -1.71 -13.60
C ILE A 149 5.87 -0.40 -13.75
N ILE A 150 6.07 0.32 -12.66
CA ILE A 150 6.83 1.57 -12.65
C ILE A 150 8.28 1.33 -13.04
N LYS A 151 8.94 0.30 -12.49
CA LYS A 151 10.32 -0.06 -12.85
C LYS A 151 10.44 -0.41 -14.34
N ALA A 152 9.51 -1.20 -14.86
CA ALA A 152 9.49 -1.53 -16.28
C ALA A 152 9.30 -0.28 -17.16
N LYS A 153 8.45 0.66 -16.76
CA LYS A 153 8.29 1.95 -17.46
C LYS A 153 9.51 2.84 -17.32
N LEU A 154 10.19 2.87 -16.18
CA LEU A 154 11.43 3.61 -15.97
C LEU A 154 12.55 3.12 -16.89
N ASP A 155 12.70 1.80 -17.01
CA ASP A 155 13.70 1.20 -17.91
C ASP A 155 13.41 1.54 -19.38
N TYR A 156 12.14 1.65 -19.74
CA TYR A 156 11.71 1.97 -21.11
C TYR A 156 11.75 3.47 -21.44
N ALA A 157 11.42 4.32 -20.50
CA ALA A 157 11.14 5.75 -20.73
C ALA A 157 12.15 6.72 -20.09
N LYS A 158 13.34 6.23 -19.67
CA LYS A 158 14.42 7.06 -19.06
C LYS A 158 13.89 8.11 -18.03
N GLY A 159 12.99 7.72 -17.16
CA GLY A 159 12.52 8.56 -16.07
C GLY A 159 11.08 9.10 -16.18
N ALA A 160 10.33 8.79 -17.22
CA ALA A 160 8.94 9.26 -17.42
C ALA A 160 7.88 8.31 -16.81
N TRP A 161 8.10 7.82 -15.59
CA TRP A 161 7.16 6.90 -14.95
C TRP A 161 5.86 7.56 -14.44
N SER A 162 5.80 8.87 -14.44
CA SER A 162 4.67 9.68 -13.93
C SER A 162 3.67 10.10 -15.03
N GLU A 163 3.83 9.60 -16.26
CA GLU A 163 2.90 9.83 -17.36
C GLU A 163 1.81 8.77 -17.50
#